data_de5bcfa04511db7eb1582ba0cbd99386
#
_entry.id   de5bcfa04511db7eb1582ba0cbd99386
#
_cell.length_a   1.000
_cell.length_b   1.000
_cell.length_c   1.000
_cell.angle_alpha   90.00
_cell.angle_beta   90.00
_cell.angle_gamma   90.00
#
_symmetry.space_group_name_H-M   'P 1'
#
loop_
_entity.id
_entity.type
_entity.pdbx_description
1 polymer ?
#
loop_
_entity_poly.entity_id
_entity_poly.type
_entity_poly.pdbx_seq_one_letter_code
_entity_poly.pdbx_strand_id
1 'polypeptide(L)'
;GLMIPNSEIMIKNVGINPTRDGILRVAKEMGGDITILNEKTSGGEPTCDLLVRSSSLKGVTIGGEIIPTLIDEIPMIAVMACFAEGTTTIKDAQELKVKESNRIDTVVTNLKAMGAHIEATDDGMIIEGGYPLHGAVIDSHLDHRIAMSFAVGALGADGETTIEGADCVKISY
;
A
#
# COMPACT_ATOMS: atom_id res chain seq x y z
N GLY A 1 -2.63 -2.63 -10.15
CA GLY A 1 -3.94 -3.01 -10.70
C GLY A 1 -5.01 -1.95 -10.45
N LEU A 2 -5.08 -1.37 -9.24
CA LEU A 2 -6.10 -0.37 -8.89
C LEU A 2 -5.73 1.05 -9.33
N MET A 3 -4.44 1.41 -9.23
CA MET A 3 -3.96 2.79 -9.39
C MET A 3 -3.64 3.16 -10.83
N ILE A 4 -3.07 2.22 -11.60
CA ILE A 4 -2.58 2.52 -12.95
C ILE A 4 -3.73 2.44 -13.96
N PRO A 5 -3.98 3.51 -14.75
CA PRO A 5 -5.08 3.54 -15.71
C PRO A 5 -5.04 2.36 -16.71
N ASN A 6 -6.23 1.86 -17.06
CA ASN A 6 -6.42 0.76 -18.00
C ASN A 6 -5.79 -0.58 -17.56
N SER A 7 -5.50 -0.75 -16.27
CA SER A 7 -5.01 -2.01 -15.73
C SER A 7 -6.15 -3.01 -15.53
N GLU A 8 -5.88 -4.27 -15.88
CA GLU A 8 -6.67 -5.43 -15.50
C GLU A 8 -5.70 -6.58 -15.18
N ILE A 9 -5.69 -7.03 -13.94
CA ILE A 9 -4.73 -8.03 -13.44
C ILE A 9 -5.47 -9.17 -12.78
N MET A 10 -5.16 -10.40 -13.17
CA MET A 10 -5.58 -11.62 -12.49
C MET A 10 -4.48 -12.11 -11.56
N ILE A 11 -4.72 -12.10 -10.25
CA ILE A 11 -3.80 -12.64 -9.25
C ILE A 11 -4.38 -13.96 -8.76
N LYS A 12 -3.66 -15.06 -9.03
CA LYS A 12 -4.16 -16.41 -8.74
C LYS A 12 -3.66 -16.92 -7.40
N ASN A 13 -4.50 -17.74 -6.76
CA ASN A 13 -4.19 -18.47 -5.53
C ASN A 13 -3.73 -17.57 -4.38
N VAL A 14 -4.47 -16.49 -4.14
CA VAL A 14 -4.23 -15.53 -3.06
C VAL A 14 -4.86 -16.03 -1.77
N GLY A 15 -4.12 -16.00 -0.66
CA GLY A 15 -4.68 -16.26 0.67
C GLY A 15 -5.64 -15.15 1.10
N ILE A 16 -6.80 -15.54 1.60
CA ILE A 16 -7.83 -14.63 2.11
C ILE A 16 -8.21 -14.94 3.55
N ASN A 17 -7.22 -15.33 4.36
CA ASN A 17 -7.43 -15.52 5.77
C ASN A 17 -7.88 -14.20 6.41
N PRO A 18 -9.02 -14.17 7.16
CA PRO A 18 -9.57 -12.94 7.75
C PRO A 18 -8.61 -12.19 8.68
N THR A 19 -7.58 -12.86 9.19
CA THR A 19 -6.54 -12.22 10.02
C THR A 19 -5.49 -11.45 9.20
N ARG A 20 -5.49 -11.59 7.86
CA ARG A 20 -4.50 -11.01 6.94
C ARG A 20 -5.11 -10.41 5.67
N ASP A 21 -6.43 -10.31 5.59
CA ASP A 21 -7.15 -9.79 4.40
C ASP A 21 -7.50 -8.30 4.47
N GLY A 22 -7.03 -7.60 5.50
CA GLY A 22 -7.38 -6.19 5.74
C GLY A 22 -7.15 -5.29 4.54
N ILE A 23 -6.09 -5.53 3.76
CA ILE A 23 -5.83 -4.78 2.53
C ILE A 23 -6.98 -4.89 1.51
N LEU A 24 -7.61 -6.04 1.37
CA LEU A 24 -8.73 -6.22 0.45
C LEU A 24 -9.96 -5.44 0.90
N ARG A 25 -10.22 -5.40 2.21
CA ARG A 25 -11.31 -4.62 2.80
C ARG A 25 -11.10 -3.13 2.58
N VAL A 26 -9.91 -2.63 2.90
CA VAL A 26 -9.55 -1.21 2.69
C VAL A 26 -9.59 -0.85 1.22
N ALA A 27 -9.03 -1.65 0.32
CA ALA A 27 -9.05 -1.37 -1.10
C ALA A 27 -10.48 -1.29 -1.66
N LYS A 28 -11.40 -2.15 -1.19
CA LYS A 28 -12.83 -2.08 -1.54
C LYS A 28 -13.49 -0.83 -0.97
N GLU A 29 -13.20 -0.46 0.27
CA GLU A 29 -13.72 0.76 0.90
C GLU A 29 -13.26 2.02 0.15
N MET A 30 -12.02 2.02 -0.35
CA MET A 30 -11.51 3.07 -1.24
C MET A 30 -12.18 3.08 -2.62
N GLY A 31 -13.07 2.15 -2.93
CA GLY A 31 -13.76 2.06 -4.22
C GLY A 31 -13.05 1.21 -5.27
N GLY A 32 -12.10 0.37 -4.85
CA GLY A 32 -11.36 -0.53 -5.74
C GLY A 32 -12.23 -1.61 -6.37
N ASP A 33 -12.12 -1.80 -7.69
CA ASP A 33 -12.76 -2.89 -8.43
C ASP A 33 -11.95 -4.18 -8.25
N ILE A 34 -12.35 -4.96 -7.25
CA ILE A 34 -11.75 -6.26 -6.93
C ILE A 34 -12.86 -7.30 -6.94
N THR A 35 -12.78 -8.24 -7.87
CA THR A 35 -13.66 -9.41 -7.95
C THR A 35 -12.96 -10.64 -7.41
N ILE A 36 -13.58 -11.30 -6.43
CA ILE A 36 -13.10 -12.56 -5.86
C ILE A 36 -13.69 -13.71 -6.68
N LEU A 37 -12.83 -14.61 -7.15
CA LEU A 37 -13.16 -15.75 -7.99
C LEU A 37 -12.52 -17.02 -7.44
N ASN A 38 -13.09 -18.17 -7.81
CA ASN A 38 -12.50 -19.48 -7.53
C ASN A 38 -12.11 -19.70 -6.05
N GLU A 39 -12.98 -19.25 -5.12
CA GLU A 39 -12.75 -19.48 -3.69
C GLU A 39 -12.65 -20.97 -3.38
N LYS A 40 -11.64 -21.35 -2.63
CA LYS A 40 -11.40 -22.74 -2.20
C LYS A 40 -10.61 -22.78 -0.89
N THR A 41 -10.59 -23.93 -0.25
CA THR A 41 -9.69 -24.20 0.88
C THR A 41 -8.51 -25.04 0.38
N SER A 42 -7.30 -24.59 0.65
CA SER A 42 -6.06 -25.28 0.30
C SER A 42 -5.18 -25.42 1.54
N GLY A 43 -4.90 -26.67 1.96
CA GLY A 43 -4.10 -26.92 3.16
C GLY A 43 -4.72 -26.40 4.47
N GLY A 44 -6.06 -26.24 4.52
CA GLY A 44 -6.77 -25.66 5.66
C GLY A 44 -6.92 -24.13 5.62
N GLU A 45 -6.30 -23.45 4.65
CA GLU A 45 -6.36 -21.99 4.48
C GLU A 45 -7.30 -21.60 3.32
N PRO A 46 -8.13 -20.56 3.48
CA PRO A 46 -8.95 -20.04 2.41
C PRO A 46 -8.11 -19.31 1.37
N THR A 47 -8.31 -19.63 0.12
CA THR A 47 -7.63 -18.99 -1.02
C THR A 47 -8.62 -18.66 -2.12
N CYS A 48 -8.28 -17.69 -2.97
CA CYS A 48 -9.08 -17.29 -4.13
C CYS A 48 -8.20 -16.80 -5.29
N ASP A 49 -8.83 -16.51 -6.40
CA ASP A 49 -8.24 -15.67 -7.43
C ASP A 49 -8.85 -14.27 -7.34
N LEU A 50 -8.03 -13.24 -7.54
CA LEU A 50 -8.45 -11.84 -7.54
C LEU A 50 -8.36 -11.27 -8.96
N LEU A 51 -9.48 -10.78 -9.48
CA LEU A 51 -9.48 -9.95 -10.68
C LEU A 51 -9.55 -8.49 -10.23
N VAL A 52 -8.49 -7.74 -10.53
CA VAL A 52 -8.30 -6.34 -10.09
C VAL A 52 -8.27 -5.43 -11.30
N ARG A 53 -9.07 -4.37 -11.28
CA ARG A 53 -9.13 -3.37 -12.36
C ARG A 53 -8.84 -1.97 -11.85
N SER A 54 -8.31 -1.13 -12.74
CA SER A 54 -8.09 0.29 -12.45
C SER A 54 -9.38 0.97 -11.98
N SER A 55 -9.26 1.79 -10.95
CA SER A 55 -10.40 2.33 -10.22
C SER A 55 -10.16 3.79 -9.83
N SER A 56 -11.24 4.56 -9.72
CA SER A 56 -11.20 5.90 -9.14
C SER A 56 -11.26 5.76 -7.61
N LEU A 57 -10.09 5.67 -7.00
CA LEU A 57 -9.98 5.50 -5.55
C LEU A 57 -10.36 6.77 -4.80
N LYS A 58 -10.89 6.62 -3.59
CA LYS A 58 -11.25 7.70 -2.67
C LYS A 58 -10.56 7.54 -1.32
N GLY A 59 -10.29 8.67 -0.68
CA GLY A 59 -9.73 8.70 0.66
C GLY A 59 -10.68 8.08 1.69
N VAL A 60 -10.09 7.39 2.67
CA VAL A 60 -10.80 6.68 3.74
C VAL A 60 -10.09 6.87 5.09
N THR A 61 -10.77 6.55 6.19
CA THR A 61 -10.16 6.51 7.52
C THR A 61 -9.93 5.06 7.93
N ILE A 62 -8.68 4.71 8.24
CA ILE A 62 -8.24 3.38 8.59
C ILE A 62 -7.72 3.41 10.03
N GLY A 63 -8.24 2.54 10.89
CA GLY A 63 -7.84 2.49 12.29
C GLY A 63 -8.57 1.40 13.07
N GLY A 64 -8.20 1.20 14.33
CA GLY A 64 -8.82 0.23 15.22
C GLY A 64 -8.51 -1.21 14.84
N GLU A 65 -9.50 -2.07 14.97
CA GLU A 65 -9.37 -3.54 14.85
C GLU A 65 -8.88 -4.03 13.46
N ILE A 66 -8.94 -3.21 12.42
CA ILE A 66 -8.44 -3.61 11.10
C ILE A 66 -6.91 -3.55 11.02
N ILE A 67 -6.26 -2.69 11.80
CA ILE A 67 -4.82 -2.44 11.72
C ILE A 67 -3.97 -3.72 11.82
N PRO A 68 -4.18 -4.63 12.79
CA PRO A 68 -3.40 -5.87 12.86
C PRO A 68 -3.51 -6.75 11.60
N THR A 69 -4.63 -6.66 10.87
CA THR A 69 -4.88 -7.49 9.68
C THR A 69 -4.21 -6.97 8.40
N LEU A 70 -3.59 -5.78 8.46
CA LEU A 70 -2.98 -5.11 7.31
C LEU A 70 -1.74 -4.27 7.67
N ILE A 71 -1.20 -4.45 8.88
CA ILE A 71 -0.09 -3.61 9.37
C ILE A 71 1.12 -3.59 8.42
N ASP A 72 1.42 -4.70 7.79
CA ASP A 72 2.54 -4.83 6.86
C ASP A 72 2.24 -4.23 5.47
N GLU A 73 0.97 -4.05 5.13
CA GLU A 73 0.51 -3.47 3.87
C GLU A 73 0.30 -1.94 3.95
N ILE A 74 0.41 -1.34 5.14
CA ILE A 74 0.23 0.11 5.32
C ILE A 74 1.15 0.96 4.43
N PRO A 75 2.44 0.62 4.19
CA PRO A 75 3.25 1.38 3.25
C PRO A 75 2.65 1.42 1.83
N MET A 76 2.09 0.30 1.36
CA MET A 76 1.42 0.24 0.06
C MET A 76 0.09 1.01 0.07
N ILE A 77 -0.66 0.95 1.17
CA ILE A 77 -1.91 1.72 1.33
C ILE A 77 -1.62 3.22 1.29
N ALA A 78 -0.54 3.69 1.90
CA ALA A 78 -0.13 5.08 1.84
C ALA A 78 0.20 5.52 0.41
N VAL A 79 0.88 4.68 -0.36
CA VAL A 79 1.11 4.91 -1.79
C VAL A 79 -0.23 4.98 -2.55
N MET A 80 -1.14 4.01 -2.33
CA MET A 80 -2.48 4.04 -2.96
C MET A 80 -3.25 5.30 -2.62
N ALA A 81 -3.16 5.79 -1.38
CA ALA A 81 -3.81 7.00 -0.92
C ALA A 81 -3.37 8.26 -1.69
N CYS A 82 -2.12 8.31 -2.16
CA CYS A 82 -1.65 9.41 -3.01
C CYS A 82 -2.40 9.50 -4.35
N PHE A 83 -2.87 8.35 -4.86
CA PHE A 83 -3.65 8.28 -6.11
C PHE A 83 -5.17 8.36 -5.89
N ALA A 84 -5.62 8.41 -4.64
CA ALA A 84 -7.03 8.52 -4.30
C ALA A 84 -7.50 9.98 -4.31
N GLU A 85 -8.77 10.23 -4.57
CA GLU A 85 -9.36 11.55 -4.39
C GLU A 85 -9.70 11.79 -2.91
N GLY A 86 -9.28 12.93 -2.37
CA GLY A 86 -9.56 13.33 -0.99
C GLY A 86 -8.52 12.85 0.01
N THR A 87 -8.87 12.82 1.28
CA THR A 87 -7.95 12.57 2.38
C THR A 87 -8.08 11.16 2.93
N THR A 88 -6.95 10.47 3.03
CA THR A 88 -6.82 9.20 3.77
C THR A 88 -6.16 9.45 5.11
N THR A 89 -6.77 8.96 6.18
CA THR A 89 -6.21 9.00 7.54
C THR A 89 -5.92 7.59 8.02
N ILE A 90 -4.68 7.32 8.40
CA ILE A 90 -4.25 6.06 9.04
C ILE A 90 -3.90 6.38 10.48
N LYS A 91 -4.51 5.67 11.44
CA LYS A 91 -4.32 5.84 12.87
C LYS A 91 -4.25 4.49 13.59
N ASP A 92 -3.92 4.50 14.88
CA ASP A 92 -3.77 3.29 15.70
C ASP A 92 -2.68 2.33 15.17
N ALA A 93 -1.70 2.84 14.42
CA ALA A 93 -0.66 2.07 13.73
C ALA A 93 0.75 2.30 14.32
N GLN A 94 0.86 2.63 15.61
CA GLN A 94 2.15 2.92 16.27
C GLN A 94 3.14 1.75 16.19
N GLU A 95 2.69 0.52 16.00
CA GLU A 95 3.55 -0.65 15.79
C GLU A 95 4.47 -0.50 14.58
N LEU A 96 4.11 0.32 13.59
CA LEU A 96 4.95 0.63 12.43
C LEU A 96 6.30 1.26 12.80
N LYS A 97 6.40 1.91 13.97
CA LYS A 97 7.63 2.57 14.45
C LYS A 97 8.72 1.59 14.85
N VAL A 98 8.37 0.33 15.11
CA VAL A 98 9.27 -0.70 15.65
C VAL A 98 9.41 -1.90 14.70
N LYS A 99 9.11 -1.71 13.42
CA LYS A 99 9.35 -2.70 12.36
C LYS A 99 10.82 -2.67 11.90
N GLU A 100 11.15 -3.21 10.73
CA GLU A 100 12.50 -3.21 10.15
C GLU A 100 13.08 -1.80 10.01
N SER A 101 12.19 -0.83 9.79
CA SER A 101 12.45 0.61 9.88
C SER A 101 11.34 1.27 10.70
N ASN A 102 11.50 2.54 11.10
CA ASN A 102 10.33 3.34 11.50
C ASN A 102 9.52 3.65 10.23
N ARG A 103 8.57 2.75 9.90
CA ARG A 103 7.81 2.81 8.65
C ARG A 103 6.96 4.08 8.53
N ILE A 104 6.52 4.69 9.62
CA ILE A 104 5.79 5.98 9.56
C ILE A 104 6.72 7.05 9.00
N ASP A 105 7.87 7.26 9.62
CA ASP A 105 8.81 8.31 9.21
C ASP A 105 9.37 8.04 7.81
N THR A 106 9.71 6.78 7.52
CA THR A 106 10.26 6.38 6.22
C THR A 106 9.27 6.59 5.09
N VAL A 107 8.00 6.19 5.26
CA VAL A 107 6.95 6.40 4.26
C VAL A 107 6.70 7.88 4.05
N VAL A 108 6.56 8.66 5.13
CA VAL A 108 6.30 10.11 5.05
C VAL A 108 7.45 10.83 4.35
N THR A 109 8.71 10.52 4.71
CA THR A 109 9.88 11.16 4.11
C THR A 109 9.96 10.87 2.60
N ASN A 110 9.83 9.62 2.23
CA ASN A 110 9.94 9.20 0.83
C ASN A 110 8.76 9.71 -0.03
N LEU A 111 7.52 9.66 0.46
CA LEU A 111 6.39 10.21 -0.26
C LEU A 111 6.47 11.73 -0.42
N LYS A 112 6.96 12.44 0.59
CA LYS A 112 7.26 13.89 0.46
C LYS A 112 8.30 14.17 -0.61
N ALA A 113 9.35 13.35 -0.70
CA ALA A 113 10.36 13.47 -1.75
C ALA A 113 9.75 13.29 -3.16
N MET A 114 8.71 12.47 -3.29
CA MET A 114 7.93 12.30 -4.52
C MET A 114 6.87 13.40 -4.74
N GLY A 115 6.77 14.39 -3.86
CA GLY A 115 5.80 15.50 -3.99
C GLY A 115 4.43 15.22 -3.39
N ALA A 116 4.25 14.15 -2.61
CA ALA A 116 2.99 13.85 -1.96
C ALA A 116 2.68 14.84 -0.82
N HIS A 117 1.41 15.13 -0.64
CA HIS A 117 0.89 15.87 0.50
C HIS A 117 0.59 14.89 1.65
N ILE A 118 1.55 14.69 2.51
CA ILE A 118 1.48 13.72 3.60
C ILE A 118 2.10 14.27 4.89
N GLU A 119 1.50 13.94 6.03
CA GLU A 119 2.00 14.29 7.36
C GLU A 119 1.99 13.07 8.27
N ALA A 120 3.05 12.92 9.08
CA ALA A 120 3.08 11.93 10.16
C ALA A 120 2.22 12.41 11.33
N THR A 121 1.54 11.47 12.00
CA THR A 121 0.93 11.66 13.30
C THR A 121 1.67 10.81 14.34
N ASP A 122 1.25 10.89 15.60
CA ASP A 122 1.87 10.11 16.68
C ASP A 122 1.77 8.59 16.45
N ASP A 123 0.73 8.13 15.77
CA ASP A 123 0.38 6.73 15.60
C ASP A 123 0.02 6.34 14.16
N GLY A 124 0.32 7.21 13.18
CA GLY A 124 -0.03 6.97 11.80
C GLY A 124 0.34 8.10 10.86
N MET A 125 -0.53 8.41 9.90
CA MET A 125 -0.29 9.44 8.90
C MET A 125 -1.59 9.95 8.26
N ILE A 126 -1.54 11.16 7.72
CA ILE A 126 -2.63 11.79 6.96
C ILE A 126 -2.09 12.07 5.55
N ILE A 127 -2.80 11.60 4.54
CA ILE A 127 -2.42 11.73 3.14
C ILE A 127 -3.54 12.45 2.39
N GLU A 128 -3.23 13.55 1.75
CA GLU A 128 -4.12 14.21 0.81
C GLU A 128 -3.76 13.76 -0.60
N GLY A 129 -4.63 12.99 -1.23
CA GLY A 129 -4.39 12.40 -2.54
C GLY A 129 -4.88 13.27 -3.70
N GLY A 130 -4.68 12.76 -4.93
CA GLY A 130 -5.07 13.45 -6.15
C GLY A 130 -4.04 14.43 -6.69
N TYR A 131 -2.85 14.49 -6.10
CA TYR A 131 -1.72 15.29 -6.59
C TYR A 131 -0.73 14.41 -7.37
N PRO A 132 -0.13 14.94 -8.47
CA PRO A 132 0.86 14.20 -9.23
C PRO A 132 2.08 13.85 -8.38
N LEU A 133 2.53 12.60 -8.46
CA LEU A 133 3.81 12.19 -7.90
C LEU A 133 4.91 12.34 -8.94
N HIS A 134 6.12 12.66 -8.48
CA HIS A 134 7.32 12.80 -9.30
C HIS A 134 8.36 11.76 -8.91
N GLY A 135 9.21 11.41 -9.87
CA GLY A 135 10.37 10.58 -9.62
C GLY A 135 11.30 11.18 -8.57
N ALA A 136 11.85 10.34 -7.71
CA ALA A 136 12.74 10.74 -6.62
C ALA A 136 13.75 9.64 -6.28
N VAL A 137 14.74 9.98 -5.45
CA VAL A 137 15.60 9.00 -4.79
C VAL A 137 14.91 8.57 -3.50
N ILE A 138 14.63 7.29 -3.38
CA ILE A 138 13.93 6.65 -2.27
C ILE A 138 14.94 5.86 -1.45
N ASP A 139 15.06 6.14 -0.17
CA ASP A 139 15.82 5.30 0.75
C ASP A 139 14.88 4.24 1.35
N SER A 140 15.14 2.98 1.04
CA SER A 140 14.35 1.88 1.59
C SER A 140 14.65 1.60 3.06
N HIS A 141 15.74 2.13 3.61
CA HIS A 141 16.27 1.77 4.92
C HIS A 141 16.42 0.24 5.12
N LEU A 142 16.71 -0.48 4.03
CA LEU A 142 16.78 -1.94 3.96
C LEU A 142 15.46 -2.64 4.35
N ASP A 143 14.35 -1.93 4.33
CA ASP A 143 13.00 -2.47 4.55
C ASP A 143 12.38 -2.86 3.20
N HIS A 144 12.19 -4.17 3.00
CA HIS A 144 11.63 -4.72 1.76
C HIS A 144 10.21 -4.22 1.47
N ARG A 145 9.38 -3.94 2.50
CA ARG A 145 8.03 -3.39 2.33
C ARG A 145 8.08 -1.97 1.78
N ILE A 146 9.03 -1.17 2.23
CA ILE A 146 9.28 0.17 1.68
C ILE A 146 9.74 0.05 0.23
N ALA A 147 10.81 -0.71 -0.03
CA ALA A 147 11.35 -0.85 -1.38
C ALA A 147 10.28 -1.30 -2.40
N MET A 148 9.46 -2.32 -2.06
CA MET A 148 8.42 -2.82 -2.95
C MET A 148 7.28 -1.82 -3.14
N SER A 149 6.81 -1.16 -2.08
CA SER A 149 5.71 -0.19 -2.16
C SER A 149 6.08 1.00 -3.04
N PHE A 150 7.30 1.51 -2.91
CA PHE A 150 7.78 2.63 -3.72
C PHE A 150 8.12 2.24 -5.16
N ALA A 151 8.56 1.00 -5.40
CA ALA A 151 8.70 0.49 -6.77
C ALA A 151 7.35 0.46 -7.51
N VAL A 152 6.27 0.07 -6.83
CA VAL A 152 4.92 0.13 -7.38
C VAL A 152 4.45 1.57 -7.54
N GLY A 153 4.68 2.45 -6.55
CA GLY A 153 4.34 3.87 -6.61
C GLY A 153 5.00 4.59 -7.78
N ALA A 154 6.25 4.24 -8.08
CA ALA A 154 7.01 4.81 -9.21
C ALA A 154 6.36 4.56 -10.58
N LEU A 155 5.56 3.49 -10.73
CA LEU A 155 4.83 3.22 -11.98
C LEU A 155 3.78 4.30 -12.32
N GLY A 156 3.29 5.01 -11.31
CA GLY A 156 2.32 6.09 -11.49
C GLY A 156 2.91 7.49 -11.28
N ALA A 157 4.21 7.59 -11.03
CA ALA A 157 4.92 8.86 -10.89
C ALA A 157 5.49 9.34 -12.23
N ASP A 158 5.66 10.64 -12.37
CA ASP A 158 6.28 11.26 -13.54
C ASP A 158 7.80 11.37 -13.33
N GLY A 159 8.57 10.86 -14.27
CA GLY A 159 10.03 10.86 -14.22
C GLY A 159 10.65 9.60 -13.64
N GLU A 160 11.95 9.62 -13.38
CA GLU A 160 12.73 8.48 -12.92
C GLU A 160 12.76 8.40 -11.39
N THR A 161 12.55 7.20 -10.86
CA THR A 161 12.69 6.90 -9.42
C THR A 161 13.82 5.92 -9.21
N THR A 162 14.74 6.25 -8.30
CA THR A 162 15.82 5.36 -7.85
C THR A 162 15.52 4.87 -6.45
N ILE A 163 15.63 3.56 -6.20
CA ILE A 163 15.43 2.98 -4.88
C ILE A 163 16.76 2.48 -4.34
N GLU A 164 17.28 3.15 -3.32
CA GLU A 164 18.49 2.75 -2.62
C GLU A 164 18.19 1.60 -1.66
N GLY A 165 19.14 0.67 -1.52
CA GLY A 165 18.98 -0.50 -0.65
C GLY A 165 17.97 -1.53 -1.16
N ALA A 166 17.58 -1.52 -2.44
CA ALA A 166 16.56 -2.41 -3.02
C ALA A 166 16.92 -3.90 -2.94
N ASP A 167 18.18 -4.27 -2.71
CA ASP A 167 18.60 -5.67 -2.52
C ASP A 167 17.91 -6.37 -1.35
N CYS A 168 17.36 -5.63 -0.38
CA CYS A 168 16.57 -6.18 0.72
C CYS A 168 15.32 -6.95 0.24
N VAL A 169 14.81 -6.67 -0.95
CA VAL A 169 13.68 -7.39 -1.54
C VAL A 169 14.00 -8.88 -1.77
N LYS A 170 15.26 -9.24 -2.02
CA LYS A 170 15.71 -10.63 -2.23
C LYS A 170 15.46 -11.54 -1.01
N ILE A 171 15.23 -10.97 0.17
CA ILE A 171 14.91 -11.74 1.40
C ILE A 171 13.46 -12.25 1.35
N SER A 172 12.59 -11.56 0.61
CA SER A 172 11.13 -11.83 0.59
C SER A 172 10.64 -12.44 -0.72
N TYR A 173 11.50 -12.49 -1.75
CA TYR A 173 11.19 -13.02 -3.08
C TYR A 173 12.18 -14.08 -3.50
#